data_cba0e446ab9e37d51e2fe918f4e5ed2f
#
_entry.id   cba0e446ab9e37d51e2fe918f4e5ed2f
#
_cell.length_a   1.000
_cell.length_b   1.000
_cell.length_c   1.000
_cell.angle_alpha   90.00
_cell.angle_beta   90.00
_cell.angle_gamma   90.00
#
_symmetry.space_group_name_H-M   'P 1'
#
loop_
_entity.id
_entity.type
_entity.pdbx_description
1 polymer ?
#
loop_
_entity_poly.entity_id
_entity_poly.type
_entity_poly.pdbx_seq_one_letter_code
_entity_poly.pdbx_strand_id
1 'polypeptide(L)'
;FIQLGDTQNLAFELSTYSSHLMHMKHFIESANGKTLFFIDELGSGSDPHLGGAFAEVILEELSHRHAQGIVTTHYLNLKVMANHNKGIVNGAMQFDEVNLQPMYKLIIGKPGSSYTFAIAERIGLPKHLINRARKLVEEDLAYCFGIPLLTQSADGTS
;
A
#
# COMPACT_ATOMS: atom_id res chain seq x y z
N PHE A 1 -4.27 8.77 -18.60
CA PHE A 1 -4.04 7.32 -18.53
C PHE A 1 -4.86 6.73 -17.39
N ILE A 2 -5.61 5.70 -17.66
CA ILE A 2 -6.41 4.98 -16.66
C ILE A 2 -6.04 3.50 -16.78
N GLN A 3 -5.66 2.89 -15.65
CA GLN A 3 -5.42 1.46 -15.53
C GLN A 3 -6.34 0.92 -14.44
N LEU A 4 -7.21 -0.02 -14.81
CA LEU A 4 -8.11 -0.73 -13.89
C LEU A 4 -7.60 -2.17 -13.74
N GLY A 5 -7.45 -2.61 -12.49
CA GLY A 5 -7.05 -3.98 -12.19
C GLY A 5 -8.24 -4.94 -12.30
N ASP A 6 -8.10 -5.99 -13.05
CA ASP A 6 -8.65 -7.33 -12.77
C ASP A 6 -8.19 -8.37 -13.79
N THR A 7 -7.63 -9.53 -13.36
CA THR A 7 -7.82 -10.81 -14.05
C THR A 7 -7.12 -11.99 -13.37
N GLN A 8 -7.81 -13.10 -13.22
CA GLN A 8 -7.34 -14.36 -12.64
C GLN A 8 -6.99 -15.38 -13.73
N ASN A 9 -5.69 -15.65 -13.98
CA ASN A 9 -5.19 -16.92 -14.56
C ASN A 9 -3.66 -16.93 -14.70
N LEU A 10 -2.95 -17.95 -14.17
CA LEU A 10 -1.48 -17.98 -14.00
C LEU A 10 -0.63 -17.83 -15.27
N ALA A 11 -1.02 -18.43 -16.40
CA ALA A 11 -0.32 -18.23 -17.69
C ALA A 11 -0.69 -16.88 -18.32
N PHE A 12 -1.84 -16.34 -17.97
CA PHE A 12 -2.30 -15.01 -18.35
C PHE A 12 -1.63 -13.93 -17.49
N GLU A 13 -1.32 -14.22 -16.23
CA GLU A 13 -0.71 -13.29 -15.28
C GLU A 13 0.67 -12.80 -15.74
N LEU A 14 1.53 -13.70 -16.25
CA LEU A 14 2.86 -13.30 -16.72
C LEU A 14 2.81 -12.41 -17.96
N SER A 15 1.90 -12.70 -18.90
CA SER A 15 1.69 -11.86 -20.09
C SER A 15 0.98 -10.55 -19.74
N THR A 16 0.08 -10.58 -18.76
CA THR A 16 -0.65 -9.41 -18.26
C THR A 16 0.30 -8.49 -17.49
N TYR A 17 1.14 -9.04 -16.61
CA TYR A 17 2.12 -8.25 -15.86
C TYR A 17 3.16 -7.60 -16.79
N SER A 18 3.68 -8.35 -17.78
CA SER A 18 4.60 -7.80 -18.79
C SER A 18 3.96 -6.69 -19.60
N SER A 19 2.69 -6.83 -19.96
CA SER A 19 1.92 -5.80 -20.65
C SER A 19 1.73 -4.56 -19.77
N HIS A 20 1.45 -4.74 -18.47
CA HIS A 20 1.36 -3.63 -17.51
C HIS A 20 2.68 -2.88 -17.40
N LEU A 21 3.81 -3.58 -17.29
CA LEU A 21 5.13 -2.96 -17.25
C LEU A 21 5.46 -2.21 -18.55
N MET A 22 5.10 -2.75 -19.73
CA MET A 22 5.27 -2.05 -20.99
C MET A 22 4.43 -0.79 -21.10
N HIS A 23 3.17 -0.84 -20.68
CA HIS A 23 2.32 0.35 -20.64
C HIS A 23 2.87 1.38 -19.66
N MET A 24 3.35 0.93 -18.49
CA MET A 24 3.95 1.82 -17.50
C MET A 24 5.22 2.47 -18.02
N LYS A 25 6.07 1.72 -18.74
CA LYS A 25 7.26 2.27 -19.40
C LYS A 25 6.89 3.42 -20.35
N HIS A 26 5.99 3.19 -21.29
CA HIS A 26 5.56 4.22 -22.26
C HIS A 26 4.91 5.42 -21.55
N PHE A 27 4.15 5.16 -20.50
CA PHE A 27 3.54 6.22 -19.72
C PHE A 27 4.62 7.09 -19.04
N ILE A 28 5.59 6.50 -18.37
CA ILE A 28 6.69 7.22 -17.71
C ILE A 28 7.50 8.02 -18.73
N GLU A 29 7.84 7.44 -19.87
CA GLU A 29 8.60 8.11 -20.92
C GLU A 29 7.91 9.40 -21.43
N SER A 30 6.59 9.42 -21.46
CA SER A 30 5.79 10.57 -21.93
C SER A 30 5.28 11.50 -20.83
N ALA A 31 5.34 11.07 -19.56
CA ALA A 31 4.84 11.86 -18.44
C ALA A 31 5.64 13.16 -18.21
N ASN A 32 4.96 14.22 -17.88
CA ASN A 32 5.54 15.54 -17.60
C ASN A 32 4.58 16.37 -16.71
N GLY A 33 4.95 17.61 -16.37
CA GLY A 33 4.16 18.46 -15.50
C GLY A 33 2.75 18.86 -15.99
N LYS A 34 2.37 18.47 -17.21
CA LYS A 34 1.01 18.62 -17.75
C LYS A 34 0.23 17.32 -17.75
N THR A 35 0.81 16.24 -17.21
CA THR A 35 0.20 14.91 -17.17
C THR A 35 -0.65 14.76 -15.93
N LEU A 36 -1.90 14.37 -16.10
CA LEU A 36 -2.78 13.87 -15.04
C LEU A 36 -2.97 12.36 -15.21
N PHE A 37 -2.78 11.60 -14.13
CA PHE A 37 -2.88 10.14 -14.17
C PHE A 37 -3.75 9.58 -13.03
N PHE A 38 -4.32 8.41 -13.29
CA PHE A 38 -5.03 7.60 -12.32
C PHE A 38 -4.57 6.16 -12.47
N ILE A 39 -4.01 5.59 -11.43
CA ILE A 39 -3.52 4.22 -11.42
C ILE A 39 -4.18 3.48 -10.27
N ASP A 40 -4.86 2.40 -10.59
CA ASP A 40 -5.49 1.54 -9.61
C ASP A 40 -4.58 0.35 -9.31
N GLU A 41 -4.40 0.06 -8.02
CA GLU A 41 -3.58 -1.03 -7.49
C GLU A 41 -2.16 -1.10 -8.08
N LEU A 42 -1.43 0.01 -8.05
CA LEU A 42 -0.07 0.09 -8.57
C LEU A 42 0.82 -1.00 -7.95
N GLY A 43 1.47 -1.80 -8.80
CA GLY A 43 2.38 -2.88 -8.42
C GLY A 43 1.69 -4.23 -8.21
N SER A 44 0.34 -4.32 -8.30
CA SER A 44 -0.38 -5.59 -8.19
C SER A 44 -0.07 -6.56 -9.35
N GLY A 45 -0.34 -7.84 -9.15
CA GLY A 45 -0.16 -8.88 -10.17
C GLY A 45 1.23 -9.50 -10.21
N SER A 46 2.09 -9.25 -9.21
CA SER A 46 3.40 -9.89 -9.04
C SER A 46 3.68 -10.20 -7.57
N ASP A 47 4.87 -10.70 -7.29
CA ASP A 47 5.35 -10.86 -5.91
C ASP A 47 5.23 -9.53 -5.15
N PRO A 48 4.65 -9.51 -3.93
CA PRO A 48 4.39 -8.27 -3.20
C PRO A 48 5.63 -7.42 -2.93
N HIS A 49 6.79 -8.05 -2.69
CA HIS A 49 8.04 -7.31 -2.46
C HIS A 49 8.54 -6.64 -3.74
N LEU A 50 8.51 -7.37 -4.85
CA LEU A 50 8.93 -6.85 -6.16
C LEU A 50 7.95 -5.81 -6.68
N GLY A 51 6.66 -6.08 -6.59
CA GLY A 51 5.60 -5.15 -6.99
C GLY A 51 5.65 -3.85 -6.19
N GLY A 52 5.84 -3.95 -4.88
CA GLY A 52 6.00 -2.79 -3.99
C GLY A 52 7.23 -1.94 -4.34
N ALA A 53 8.39 -2.57 -4.61
CA ALA A 53 9.61 -1.87 -4.98
C ALA A 53 9.48 -1.15 -6.33
N PHE A 54 8.91 -1.81 -7.35
CA PHE A 54 8.64 -1.15 -8.64
C PHE A 54 7.66 -0.01 -8.51
N ALA A 55 6.60 -0.18 -7.72
CA ALA A 55 5.62 0.87 -7.49
C ALA A 55 6.26 2.11 -6.84
N GLU A 56 7.18 1.92 -5.91
CA GLU A 56 7.91 3.00 -5.23
C GLU A 56 8.75 3.82 -6.22
N VAL A 57 9.61 3.17 -7.00
CA VAL A 57 10.47 3.88 -7.96
C VAL A 57 9.68 4.53 -9.09
N ILE A 58 8.54 3.95 -9.49
CA ILE A 58 7.63 4.54 -10.48
C ILE A 58 7.01 5.82 -9.94
N LEU A 59 6.53 5.82 -8.69
CA LEU A 59 5.95 7.02 -8.07
C LEU A 59 7.00 8.11 -7.86
N GLU A 60 8.22 7.77 -7.49
CA GLU A 60 9.33 8.72 -7.39
C GLU A 60 9.60 9.39 -8.74
N GLU A 61 9.70 8.61 -9.79
CA GLU A 61 9.94 9.13 -11.13
C GLU A 61 8.81 10.05 -11.61
N LEU A 62 7.54 9.67 -11.38
CA LEU A 62 6.38 10.52 -11.70
C LEU A 62 6.39 11.83 -10.91
N SER A 63 6.78 11.78 -9.64
CA SER A 63 6.96 12.96 -8.80
C SER A 63 8.07 13.88 -9.33
N HIS A 64 9.23 13.33 -9.71
CA HIS A 64 10.34 14.09 -10.31
C HIS A 64 9.95 14.74 -11.64
N ARG A 65 9.08 14.10 -12.42
CA ARG A 65 8.53 14.67 -13.66
C ARG A 65 7.42 15.69 -13.44
N HIS A 66 7.09 15.97 -12.19
CA HIS A 66 5.98 16.86 -11.80
C HIS A 66 4.62 16.45 -12.37
N ALA A 67 4.45 15.18 -12.71
CA ALA A 67 3.16 14.65 -13.09
C ALA A 67 2.22 14.60 -11.89
N GLN A 68 0.93 14.86 -12.10
CA GLN A 68 -0.06 14.88 -11.03
C GLN A 68 -1.02 13.70 -11.17
N GLY A 69 -1.42 13.09 -10.06
CA GLY A 69 -2.35 11.99 -10.16
C GLY A 69 -2.78 11.39 -8.83
N ILE A 70 -3.58 10.34 -8.94
CA ILE A 70 -4.06 9.55 -7.83
C ILE A 70 -3.67 8.10 -8.08
N VAL A 71 -3.12 7.46 -7.07
CA VAL A 71 -2.76 6.05 -7.08
C VAL A 71 -3.44 5.36 -5.92
N THR A 72 -4.10 4.24 -6.19
CA THR A 72 -4.54 3.33 -5.14
C THR A 72 -3.51 2.23 -4.94
N THR A 73 -3.30 1.83 -3.69
CA THR A 73 -2.39 0.75 -3.34
C THR A 73 -2.66 0.23 -1.94
N HIS A 74 -2.31 -1.02 -1.69
CA HIS A 74 -2.28 -1.61 -0.36
C HIS A 74 -0.84 -1.81 0.18
N TYR A 75 0.18 -1.47 -0.61
CA TYR A 75 1.58 -1.65 -0.20
C TYR A 75 2.00 -0.67 0.89
N LEU A 76 2.61 -1.23 1.93
CA LEU A 76 3.03 -0.48 3.11
C LEU A 76 4.18 0.48 2.81
N ASN A 77 5.18 0.03 2.03
CA ASN A 77 6.33 0.87 1.65
C ASN A 77 5.90 2.17 0.98
N LEU A 78 4.84 2.15 0.15
CA LEU A 78 4.32 3.37 -0.48
C LEU A 78 3.67 4.34 0.51
N LYS A 79 3.01 3.81 1.55
CA LYS A 79 2.47 4.63 2.64
C LYS A 79 3.59 5.31 3.43
N VAL A 80 4.70 4.60 3.63
CA VAL A 80 5.89 5.14 4.31
C VAL A 80 6.60 6.18 3.46
N MET A 81 6.83 5.87 2.18
CA MET A 81 7.45 6.76 1.21
C MET A 81 6.79 8.14 1.15
N ALA A 82 5.46 8.19 1.19
CA ALA A 82 4.71 9.44 1.18
C ALA A 82 5.02 10.36 2.38
N ASN A 83 5.53 9.83 3.49
CA ASN A 83 5.95 10.65 4.63
C ASN A 83 7.31 11.33 4.41
N HIS A 84 8.13 10.79 3.50
CA HIS A 84 9.48 11.28 3.22
C HIS A 84 9.58 12.05 1.89
N ASN A 85 8.60 11.90 1.00
CA ASN A 85 8.57 12.58 -0.28
C ASN A 85 7.55 13.73 -0.26
N LYS A 86 8.06 14.97 -0.35
CA LYS A 86 7.22 16.18 -0.30
C LYS A 86 6.21 16.32 -1.46
N GLY A 87 6.43 15.59 -2.54
CA GLY A 87 5.55 15.59 -3.72
C GLY A 87 4.38 14.61 -3.62
N ILE A 88 4.37 13.76 -2.59
CA ILE A 88 3.39 12.68 -2.44
C ILE A 88 2.69 12.80 -1.09
N VAL A 89 1.37 12.66 -1.09
CA VAL A 89 0.55 12.78 0.11
C VAL A 89 -0.31 11.53 0.27
N ASN A 90 -0.30 10.96 1.48
CA ASN A 90 -1.21 9.86 1.81
C ASN A 90 -2.66 10.33 1.83
N GLY A 91 -3.56 9.50 1.33
CA GLY A 91 -5.00 9.64 1.46
C GLY A 91 -5.63 8.32 1.89
N ALA A 92 -6.63 8.38 2.75
CA ALA A 92 -7.34 7.20 3.23
C ALA A 92 -8.84 7.38 3.12
N MET A 93 -9.53 6.34 2.64
CA MET A 93 -10.98 6.28 2.72
C MET A 93 -11.40 5.97 4.16
N GLN A 94 -12.31 6.75 4.69
CA GLN A 94 -12.85 6.56 6.03
C GLN A 94 -13.77 5.34 6.08
N PHE A 95 -13.66 4.59 7.15
CA PHE A 95 -14.45 3.38 7.39
C PHE A 95 -15.05 3.43 8.81
N ASP A 96 -16.29 3.02 8.95
CA ASP A 96 -16.95 2.84 10.22
C ASP A 96 -16.65 1.42 10.76
N GLU A 97 -15.77 1.35 11.73
CA GLU A 97 -15.33 0.07 12.34
C GLU A 97 -16.44 -0.58 13.19
N VAL A 98 -17.41 0.20 13.67
CA VAL A 98 -18.52 -0.30 14.50
C VAL A 98 -19.56 -1.01 13.62
N ASN A 99 -19.97 -0.33 12.53
CA ASN A 99 -20.98 -0.86 11.61
C ASN A 99 -20.35 -1.65 10.44
N LEU A 100 -19.03 -1.67 10.31
CA LEU A 100 -18.25 -2.27 9.21
C LEU A 100 -18.76 -1.79 7.83
N GLN A 101 -18.83 -0.47 7.67
CA GLN A 101 -19.33 0.15 6.44
C GLN A 101 -18.35 1.22 5.92
N PRO A 102 -18.15 1.30 4.59
CA PRO A 102 -17.43 2.40 3.99
C PRO A 102 -18.20 3.71 4.17
N MET A 103 -17.52 4.74 4.63
CA MET A 103 -18.12 6.08 4.80
C MET A 103 -18.02 6.96 3.56
N TYR A 104 -17.32 6.49 2.52
CA TYR A 104 -17.11 7.22 1.26
C TYR A 104 -16.53 8.63 1.43
N LYS A 105 -15.73 8.82 2.46
CA LYS A 105 -15.02 10.08 2.75
C LYS A 105 -13.53 9.86 2.65
N LEU A 106 -12.87 10.72 1.88
CA LEU A 106 -11.41 10.73 1.76
C LEU A 106 -10.81 11.65 2.82
N ILE A 107 -9.81 11.16 3.55
CA ILE A 107 -9.01 11.93 4.50
C ILE A 107 -7.61 12.06 3.91
N ILE A 108 -7.15 13.27 3.71
CA ILE A 108 -5.82 13.59 3.18
C ILE A 108 -4.83 13.77 4.35
N GLY A 109 -3.58 13.36 4.13
CA GLY A 109 -2.48 13.52 5.07
C GLY A 109 -2.34 12.37 6.10
N LYS A 110 -3.19 11.36 6.02
CA LYS A 110 -3.10 10.17 6.89
C LYS A 110 -3.10 8.89 6.05
N PRO A 111 -2.19 7.94 6.33
CA PRO A 111 -2.26 6.62 5.73
C PRO A 111 -3.49 5.87 6.26
N GLY A 112 -4.12 5.08 5.39
CA GLY A 112 -5.24 4.23 5.79
C GLY A 112 -4.78 3.08 6.69
N SER A 113 -5.58 2.78 7.74
CA SER A 113 -5.45 1.55 8.51
C SER A 113 -6.09 0.38 7.77
N SER A 114 -5.61 -0.82 8.04
CA SER A 114 -6.28 -2.03 7.55
C SER A 114 -7.46 -2.38 8.47
N TYR A 115 -8.65 -2.50 7.91
CA TYR A 115 -9.85 -2.90 8.66
C TYR A 115 -9.92 -4.40 8.91
N THR A 116 -8.92 -5.15 8.44
CA THR A 116 -8.85 -6.61 8.55
C THR A 116 -9.03 -7.10 9.99
N PHE A 117 -8.43 -6.40 10.96
CA PHE A 117 -8.55 -6.79 12.35
C PHE A 117 -9.96 -6.57 12.93
N ALA A 118 -10.62 -5.48 12.57
CA ALA A 118 -12.01 -5.23 12.99
C ALA A 118 -12.96 -6.29 12.39
N ILE A 119 -12.76 -6.65 11.14
CA ILE A 119 -13.50 -7.73 10.48
C ILE A 119 -13.23 -9.08 11.18
N ALA A 120 -11.96 -9.40 11.47
CA ALA A 120 -11.59 -10.64 12.15
C ALA A 120 -12.23 -10.75 13.54
N GLU A 121 -12.28 -9.67 14.29
CA GLU A 121 -12.95 -9.62 15.61
C GLU A 121 -14.47 -9.89 15.46
N ARG A 122 -15.09 -9.27 14.47
CA ARG A 122 -16.54 -9.41 14.26
C ARG A 122 -16.97 -10.81 13.82
N ILE A 123 -16.18 -11.48 12.97
CA ILE A 123 -16.46 -12.88 12.59
C ILE A 123 -16.12 -13.88 13.69
N GLY A 124 -15.59 -13.42 14.82
CA GLY A 124 -15.31 -14.27 15.99
C GLY A 124 -14.00 -15.04 15.91
N LEU A 125 -13.01 -14.54 15.16
CA LEU A 125 -11.68 -15.14 15.19
C LEU A 125 -11.10 -15.10 16.60
N PRO A 126 -10.45 -16.18 17.11
CA PRO A 126 -9.90 -16.21 18.45
C PRO A 126 -8.98 -15.02 18.75
N LYS A 127 -9.21 -14.31 19.86
CA LYS A 127 -8.48 -13.08 20.22
C LYS A 127 -6.96 -13.25 20.26
N HIS A 128 -6.47 -14.43 20.70
CA HIS A 128 -5.03 -14.69 20.73
C HIS A 128 -4.39 -14.70 19.35
N LEU A 129 -5.12 -15.15 18.30
CA LEU A 129 -4.64 -15.13 16.91
C LEU A 129 -4.62 -13.71 16.38
N ILE A 130 -5.66 -12.92 16.67
CA ILE A 130 -5.74 -11.51 16.26
C ILE A 130 -4.60 -10.71 16.91
N ASN A 131 -4.36 -10.89 18.20
CA ASN A 131 -3.29 -10.20 18.90
C ASN A 131 -1.91 -10.58 18.39
N ARG A 132 -1.70 -11.87 18.07
CA ARG A 132 -0.44 -12.32 17.47
C ARG A 132 -0.23 -11.70 16.06
N ALA A 133 -1.27 -11.66 15.23
CA ALA A 133 -1.21 -11.04 13.92
C ALA A 133 -0.93 -9.53 14.00
N ARG A 134 -1.55 -8.81 14.94
CA ARG A 134 -1.24 -7.39 15.20
C ARG A 134 0.23 -7.19 15.54
N LYS A 135 0.77 -8.02 16.43
CA LYS A 135 2.18 -7.95 16.82
C LYS A 135 3.12 -8.17 15.65
N LEU A 136 2.84 -9.15 14.77
CA LEU A 136 3.64 -9.38 13.57
C LEU A 136 3.64 -8.16 12.64
N VAL A 137 2.48 -7.53 12.42
CA VAL A 137 2.39 -6.30 11.60
C VAL A 137 3.15 -5.14 12.24
N GLU A 138 3.11 -4.99 13.56
CA GLU A 138 3.87 -3.96 14.28
C GLU A 138 5.39 -4.20 14.19
N GLU A 139 5.83 -5.46 14.25
CA GLU A 139 7.23 -5.85 14.07
C GLU A 139 7.72 -5.55 12.64
N ASP A 140 6.93 -5.87 11.62
CA ASP A 140 7.22 -5.54 10.22
C ASP A 140 7.29 -4.03 9.99
N LEU A 141 6.36 -3.28 10.58
CA LEU A 141 6.39 -1.82 10.55
C LEU A 141 7.64 -1.25 11.20
N ALA A 142 8.01 -1.73 12.39
CA ALA A 142 9.20 -1.29 13.09
C ALA A 142 10.47 -1.57 12.27
N TYR A 143 10.55 -2.72 11.61
CA TYR A 143 11.66 -3.06 10.71
C TYR A 143 11.72 -2.11 9.51
N CYS A 144 10.59 -1.84 8.84
CA CYS A 144 10.52 -0.92 7.70
C CYS A 144 10.87 0.53 8.07
N PHE A 145 10.57 0.96 9.30
CA PHE A 145 10.88 2.31 9.78
C PHE A 145 12.24 2.44 10.44
N GLY A 146 13.02 1.36 10.58
CA GLY A 146 14.29 1.36 11.30
C GLY A 146 14.15 1.70 12.78
N ILE A 147 12.98 1.50 13.37
CA ILE A 147 12.71 1.72 14.80
C ILE A 147 13.24 0.51 15.56
N PRO A 148 14.14 0.66 16.54
CA PRO A 148 14.60 -0.46 17.35
C PRO A 148 13.39 -1.09 18.07
N LEU A 149 13.19 -2.38 17.86
CA LEU A 149 12.25 -3.14 18.68
C LEU A 149 12.68 -3.03 20.13
N LEU A 150 11.86 -2.39 20.96
CA LEU A 150 12.04 -2.44 22.40
C LEU A 150 11.79 -3.90 22.82
N THR A 151 12.85 -4.69 22.87
CA THR A 151 12.82 -6.00 23.52
C THR A 151 12.45 -5.74 24.98
N GLN A 152 11.24 -6.08 25.36
CA GLN A 152 10.91 -6.23 26.79
C GLN A 152 11.83 -7.33 27.30
N SER A 153 12.87 -6.91 28.01
CA SER A 153 13.67 -7.81 28.81
C SER A 153 12.74 -8.47 29.81
N ALA A 154 12.53 -9.75 29.59
CA ALA A 154 11.96 -10.63 30.61
C ALA A 154 13.01 -10.83 31.70
N ASP A 155 13.22 -9.83 32.54
CA ASP A 155 13.89 -9.99 33.81
C ASP A 155 12.82 -10.23 34.89
N GLY A 156 12.41 -11.48 34.97
CA GLY A 156 11.71 -12.06 36.08
C GLY A 156 12.67 -12.93 36.88
N THR A 157 13.51 -12.33 37.69
CA THR A 157 14.27 -13.05 38.70
C THR A 157 13.68 -12.77 40.05
N SER A 158 13.40 -13.86 40.77
CA SER A 158 13.21 -14.14 42.19
C SER A 158 11.81 -14.39 42.62
#